data_5a123a579a392626b0f0e85db22cfff3
#
_entry.id   5a123a579a392626b0f0e85db22cfff3
#
_cell.length_a   1.000
_cell.length_b   1.000
_cell.length_c   1.000
_cell.angle_alpha   90.00
_cell.angle_beta   90.00
_cell.angle_gamma   90.00
#
_symmetry.space_group_name_H-M   'P 1'
#
loop_
_entity.id
_entity.type
_entity.pdbx_description
1 polymer ?
#
loop_
_entity_poly.entity_id
_entity_poly.type
_entity_poly.pdbx_seq_one_letter_code
_entity_poly.pdbx_strand_id
1 'polypeptide(L)'
;MSDDPSTLSSTPPDTLTVTRRTVVAGLGAVGAAATLSRPAAAQTATDAPAELVTVTLKVNGNPKTLTLDPRTSLLDALREHLGLTGTKKTCNQGACGACTVHVDGVRINSCLALAVMHDGQAITTVEGLARGSELHPVQAAFIEHDGFQCGYCTPGQIMSAVSVIKEGHAGTDAEIREWMSGNLCRCGCYNGILAAVKGAVSYTHLRAHETRHD
;
A
#
# COMPACT_ATOMS: atom_id res chain seq x y z
N MET A 1 67.65 26.09 33.44
CA MET A 1 67.75 24.96 32.52
C MET A 1 66.35 24.75 32.01
N SER A 2 65.86 25.60 31.07
CA SER A 2 66.09 25.66 29.63
C SER A 2 65.76 24.33 28.92
N ASP A 3 64.54 24.18 28.42
CA ASP A 3 64.30 23.42 27.24
C ASP A 3 63.09 23.99 26.51
N ASP A 4 63.35 24.44 25.31
CA ASP A 4 62.49 25.05 24.31
C ASP A 4 61.77 23.97 23.51
N PRO A 5 60.45 24.00 23.31
CA PRO A 5 59.81 23.18 22.32
C PRO A 5 59.58 23.97 21.03
N SER A 6 60.45 23.70 20.08
CA SER A 6 60.40 24.12 18.71
C SER A 6 59.07 23.85 18.02
N THR A 7 58.52 24.93 17.47
CA THR A 7 57.63 25.13 16.36
C THR A 7 57.42 23.94 15.41
N LEU A 8 56.23 23.34 15.44
CA LEU A 8 55.67 22.59 14.32
C LEU A 8 54.72 23.48 13.56
N SER A 9 55.24 24.05 12.46
CA SER A 9 54.46 24.70 11.39
C SER A 9 53.69 23.64 10.63
N SER A 10 52.39 23.50 10.92
CA SER A 10 51.47 22.73 10.08
C SER A 10 50.78 23.69 9.14
N THR A 11 51.25 23.71 7.90
CA THR A 11 50.55 24.34 6.76
C THR A 11 49.32 23.47 6.48
N PRO A 12 48.10 24.04 6.50
CA PRO A 12 46.92 23.26 6.08
C PRO A 12 46.98 22.97 4.58
N PRO A 13 46.47 21.81 4.09
CA PRO A 13 46.44 21.52 2.68
C PRO A 13 45.53 22.50 1.97
N ASP A 14 45.97 22.94 0.79
CA ASP A 14 45.26 23.85 -0.12
C ASP A 14 43.83 23.38 -0.37
N THR A 15 42.87 24.09 0.20
CA THR A 15 41.46 23.91 -0.14
C THR A 15 41.26 24.35 -1.58
N LEU A 16 40.98 23.38 -2.45
CA LEU A 16 40.57 23.63 -3.82
C LEU A 16 39.27 24.46 -3.82
N THR A 17 39.40 25.79 -3.90
CA THR A 17 38.24 26.67 -4.04
C THR A 17 37.68 26.55 -5.46
N VAL A 18 36.64 25.71 -5.59
CA VAL A 18 35.89 25.60 -6.85
C VAL A 18 35.00 26.82 -6.98
N THR A 19 35.41 27.77 -7.84
CA THR A 19 34.60 28.96 -8.14
C THR A 19 33.53 28.67 -9.18
N ARG A 20 32.43 29.45 -9.18
CA ARG A 20 31.36 29.33 -10.21
C ARG A 20 31.91 29.42 -11.64
N ARG A 21 32.97 30.19 -11.87
CA ARG A 21 33.63 30.29 -13.18
C ARG A 21 34.33 29.00 -13.60
N THR A 22 34.94 28.29 -12.65
CA THR A 22 35.61 26.99 -12.92
C THR A 22 34.60 25.90 -13.30
N VAL A 23 33.40 25.89 -12.65
CA VAL A 23 32.32 24.99 -12.99
C VAL A 23 31.77 25.25 -14.40
N VAL A 24 31.56 26.54 -14.76
CA VAL A 24 31.01 26.90 -16.07
C VAL A 24 32.03 26.62 -17.20
N ALA A 25 33.35 26.86 -16.97
CA ALA A 25 34.38 26.52 -17.93
C ALA A 25 34.54 25.01 -18.14
N GLY A 26 34.34 24.20 -17.07
CA GLY A 26 34.37 22.73 -17.14
C GLY A 26 33.21 22.15 -17.96
N LEU A 27 32.01 22.74 -17.87
CA LEU A 27 30.84 22.31 -18.65
C LEU A 27 30.97 22.64 -20.15
N GLY A 28 31.71 23.68 -20.51
CA GLY A 28 31.99 24.03 -21.92
C GLY A 28 32.89 23.01 -22.63
N ALA A 29 33.84 22.41 -21.92
CA ALA A 29 34.76 21.42 -22.50
C ALA A 29 34.12 20.04 -22.73
N VAL A 30 33.10 19.67 -21.92
CA VAL A 30 32.35 18.40 -22.07
C VAL A 30 31.33 18.51 -23.22
N GLY A 31 30.83 19.72 -23.54
CA GLY A 31 29.85 19.94 -24.61
C GLY A 31 30.41 19.68 -26.02
N ALA A 32 31.72 19.85 -26.23
CA ALA A 32 32.34 19.67 -27.55
C ALA A 32 32.61 18.18 -27.92
N ALA A 33 32.67 17.28 -26.92
CA ALA A 33 32.85 15.85 -27.14
C ALA A 33 31.53 15.10 -27.37
N ALA A 34 30.39 15.71 -27.02
CA ALA A 34 29.06 15.08 -27.10
C ALA A 34 28.45 15.07 -28.51
N THR A 35 29.04 15.80 -29.48
CA THR A 35 28.48 15.90 -30.83
C THR A 35 28.79 14.72 -31.75
N LEU A 36 29.58 13.75 -31.30
CA LEU A 36 29.90 12.55 -32.07
C LEU A 36 29.13 11.30 -31.57
N SER A 37 28.27 11.45 -30.57
CA SER A 37 27.37 10.37 -30.16
C SER A 37 26.30 10.24 -31.23
N ARG A 38 26.32 9.15 -32.01
CA ARG A 38 25.19 8.74 -32.85
C ARG A 38 23.95 8.76 -31.95
N PRO A 39 22.84 9.42 -32.40
CA PRO A 39 21.60 9.28 -31.69
C PRO A 39 21.32 7.76 -31.56
N ALA A 40 21.33 7.24 -30.35
CA ALA A 40 20.74 5.95 -30.10
C ALA A 40 19.31 6.09 -30.62
N ALA A 41 18.99 5.40 -31.71
CA ALA A 41 17.61 5.30 -32.16
C ALA A 41 16.84 4.79 -30.96
N ALA A 42 16.05 5.67 -30.35
CA ALA A 42 15.06 5.22 -29.38
C ALA A 42 14.23 4.19 -30.15
N GLN A 43 14.44 2.92 -29.82
CA GLN A 43 13.55 1.89 -30.29
C GLN A 43 12.20 2.28 -29.69
N THR A 44 11.34 2.85 -30.53
CA THR A 44 9.94 2.90 -30.22
C THR A 44 9.57 1.43 -30.04
N ALA A 45 9.46 1.00 -28.77
CA ALA A 45 8.84 -0.25 -28.46
C ALA A 45 7.46 -0.12 -29.13
N THR A 46 7.31 -0.82 -30.26
CA THR A 46 5.99 -1.02 -30.86
C THR A 46 5.25 -1.77 -29.76
N ASP A 47 4.30 -1.08 -29.10
CA ASP A 47 3.34 -1.70 -28.21
C ASP A 47 2.55 -2.70 -29.08
N ALA A 48 3.09 -3.90 -29.23
CA ALA A 48 2.32 -5.01 -29.74
C ALA A 48 1.11 -5.14 -28.79
N PRO A 49 -0.11 -5.16 -29.30
CA PRO A 49 -1.27 -5.33 -28.43
C PRO A 49 -1.04 -6.54 -27.54
N ALA A 50 -1.11 -6.33 -26.22
CA ALA A 50 -0.90 -7.42 -25.29
C ALA A 50 -1.95 -8.51 -25.58
N GLU A 51 -1.50 -9.76 -25.64
CA GLU A 51 -2.40 -10.90 -25.78
C GLU A 51 -3.28 -10.93 -24.52
N LEU A 52 -4.59 -10.74 -24.71
CA LEU A 52 -5.55 -10.74 -23.60
C LEU A 52 -5.71 -12.16 -23.05
N VAL A 53 -5.80 -12.26 -21.74
CA VAL A 53 -6.04 -13.52 -21.04
C VAL A 53 -7.39 -13.49 -20.34
N THR A 54 -8.03 -14.66 -20.27
CA THR A 54 -9.27 -14.83 -19.51
C THR A 54 -8.96 -15.36 -18.15
N VAL A 55 -9.49 -14.70 -17.09
CA VAL A 55 -9.36 -15.08 -15.69
C VAL A 55 -10.73 -15.10 -15.03
N THR A 56 -10.96 -16.05 -14.15
CA THR A 56 -12.20 -16.15 -13.34
C THR A 56 -11.89 -15.98 -11.86
N LEU A 57 -12.32 -14.85 -11.28
CA LEU A 57 -12.17 -14.52 -9.87
C LEU A 57 -13.49 -14.80 -9.14
N LYS A 58 -13.44 -15.39 -7.94
CA LYS A 58 -14.64 -15.53 -7.08
C LYS A 58 -14.75 -14.31 -6.17
N VAL A 59 -15.35 -13.23 -6.66
CA VAL A 59 -15.39 -11.95 -5.95
C VAL A 59 -16.66 -11.86 -5.13
N ASN A 60 -16.50 -11.69 -3.82
CA ASN A 60 -17.59 -11.60 -2.84
C ASN A 60 -18.60 -12.75 -2.99
N GLY A 61 -18.09 -13.97 -3.15
CA GLY A 61 -18.88 -15.18 -3.31
C GLY A 61 -19.40 -15.44 -4.73
N ASN A 62 -19.23 -14.53 -5.67
CA ASN A 62 -19.75 -14.65 -7.04
C ASN A 62 -18.59 -14.84 -8.04
N PRO A 63 -18.68 -15.80 -8.97
CA PRO A 63 -17.69 -15.93 -10.03
C PRO A 63 -17.80 -14.76 -11.01
N LYS A 64 -16.68 -14.17 -11.38
CA LYS A 64 -16.53 -13.06 -12.32
C LYS A 64 -15.46 -13.43 -13.33
N THR A 65 -15.86 -13.63 -14.58
CA THR A 65 -14.94 -13.90 -15.69
C THR A 65 -14.59 -12.60 -16.40
N LEU A 66 -13.30 -12.32 -16.51
CA LEU A 66 -12.74 -11.12 -17.11
C LEU A 66 -11.75 -11.50 -18.22
N THR A 67 -11.72 -10.72 -19.29
CA THR A 67 -10.68 -10.78 -20.32
C THR A 67 -9.87 -9.51 -20.25
N LEU A 68 -8.59 -9.61 -19.86
CA LEU A 68 -7.73 -8.48 -19.54
C LEU A 68 -6.28 -8.69 -19.98
N ASP A 69 -5.54 -7.59 -20.02
CA ASP A 69 -4.10 -7.61 -20.16
C ASP A 69 -3.49 -8.36 -18.95
N PRO A 70 -2.58 -9.33 -19.16
CA PRO A 70 -1.96 -10.09 -18.08
C PRO A 70 -1.21 -9.22 -17.05
N ARG A 71 -0.89 -7.98 -17.40
CA ARG A 71 -0.25 -6.99 -16.51
C ARG A 71 -1.25 -6.26 -15.61
N THR A 72 -2.56 -6.49 -15.78
CA THR A 72 -3.59 -5.82 -14.98
C THR A 72 -3.46 -6.23 -13.52
N SER A 73 -3.32 -5.22 -12.62
CA SER A 73 -3.32 -5.47 -11.19
C SER A 73 -4.70 -5.96 -10.71
N LEU A 74 -4.72 -6.73 -9.62
CA LEU A 74 -5.99 -7.13 -8.99
C LEU A 74 -6.80 -5.91 -8.58
N LEU A 75 -6.14 -4.83 -8.13
CA LEU A 75 -6.78 -3.56 -7.81
C LEU A 75 -7.52 -2.98 -9.02
N ASP A 76 -6.88 -2.92 -10.18
CA ASP A 76 -7.49 -2.38 -11.39
C ASP A 76 -8.60 -3.30 -11.92
N ALA A 77 -8.43 -4.62 -11.83
CA ALA A 77 -9.48 -5.58 -12.16
C ALA A 77 -10.75 -5.35 -11.32
N LEU A 78 -10.60 -5.16 -10.01
CA LEU A 78 -11.72 -4.90 -9.11
C LEU A 78 -12.39 -3.55 -9.42
N ARG A 79 -11.61 -2.48 -9.58
CA ARG A 79 -12.14 -1.12 -9.73
C ARG A 79 -12.64 -0.80 -11.12
N GLU A 80 -11.80 -1.06 -12.14
CA GLU A 80 -12.03 -0.56 -13.50
C GLU A 80 -12.84 -1.56 -14.34
N HIS A 81 -12.70 -2.87 -14.06
CA HIS A 81 -13.44 -3.90 -14.80
C HIS A 81 -14.71 -4.38 -14.08
N LEU A 82 -14.70 -4.44 -12.73
CA LEU A 82 -15.87 -4.89 -11.96
C LEU A 82 -16.65 -3.76 -11.29
N GLY A 83 -16.17 -2.51 -11.32
CA GLY A 83 -16.83 -1.36 -10.70
C GLY A 83 -16.85 -1.38 -9.17
N LEU A 84 -16.04 -2.23 -8.52
CA LEU A 84 -15.94 -2.32 -7.07
C LEU A 84 -14.97 -1.25 -6.55
N THR A 85 -15.47 -0.04 -6.38
CA THR A 85 -14.67 1.16 -6.07
C THR A 85 -14.36 1.34 -4.58
N GLY A 86 -14.86 0.47 -3.71
CA GLY A 86 -14.56 0.47 -2.28
C GLY A 86 -13.06 0.28 -2.02
N THR A 87 -12.43 -0.67 -2.70
CA THR A 87 -10.97 -0.82 -2.68
C THR A 87 -10.30 0.39 -3.35
N LYS A 88 -9.40 1.11 -2.64
CA LYS A 88 -8.89 2.42 -3.08
C LYS A 88 -7.50 2.35 -3.73
N LYS A 89 -7.35 3.05 -4.86
CA LYS A 89 -6.06 3.24 -5.54
C LYS A 89 -5.42 4.55 -5.07
N THR A 90 -4.39 4.47 -4.21
CA THR A 90 -3.69 5.62 -3.63
C THR A 90 -2.23 5.65 -4.05
N CYS A 91 -1.35 4.92 -3.36
CA CYS A 91 0.09 4.92 -3.66
C CYS A 91 0.44 4.05 -4.88
N ASN A 92 -0.35 3.02 -5.15
CA ASN A 92 -0.15 2.02 -6.21
C ASN A 92 1.22 1.31 -6.18
N GLN A 93 1.82 1.20 -4.98
CA GLN A 93 3.16 0.62 -4.78
C GLN A 93 3.28 -0.13 -3.44
N GLY A 94 2.17 -0.58 -2.86
CA GLY A 94 2.15 -1.39 -1.64
C GLY A 94 2.42 -0.67 -0.33
N ALA A 95 2.61 0.66 -0.32
CA ALA A 95 3.08 1.40 0.85
C ALA A 95 1.98 1.87 1.81
N CYS A 96 0.71 1.96 1.39
CA CYS A 96 -0.32 2.66 2.18
C CYS A 96 -1.48 1.79 2.67
N GLY A 97 -1.64 0.58 2.17
CA GLY A 97 -2.69 -0.36 2.57
C GLY A 97 -4.13 0.01 2.18
N ALA A 98 -4.38 1.14 1.48
CA ALA A 98 -5.73 1.53 1.08
C ALA A 98 -6.39 0.56 0.09
N CYS A 99 -5.61 -0.28 -0.57
CA CYS A 99 -6.04 -1.30 -1.52
C CYS A 99 -6.12 -2.71 -0.91
N THR A 100 -6.09 -2.85 0.41
CA THR A 100 -6.17 -4.14 1.08
C THR A 100 -7.46 -4.87 0.74
N VAL A 101 -7.33 -6.13 0.33
CA VAL A 101 -8.40 -7.10 0.11
C VAL A 101 -8.03 -8.43 0.76
N HIS A 102 -8.95 -9.37 0.87
CA HIS A 102 -8.62 -10.74 1.25
C HIS A 102 -8.62 -11.64 0.02
N VAL A 103 -7.58 -12.44 -0.13
CA VAL A 103 -7.50 -13.54 -1.10
C VAL A 103 -7.42 -14.84 -0.32
N ASP A 104 -8.40 -15.71 -0.51
CA ASP A 104 -8.57 -16.95 0.26
C ASP A 104 -8.48 -16.71 1.79
N GLY A 105 -8.98 -15.56 2.22
CA GLY A 105 -9.02 -15.15 3.63
C GLY A 105 -7.73 -14.54 4.18
N VAL A 106 -6.70 -14.36 3.36
CA VAL A 106 -5.43 -13.69 3.71
C VAL A 106 -5.44 -12.26 3.17
N ARG A 107 -5.08 -11.28 3.98
CA ARG A 107 -4.98 -9.88 3.56
C ARG A 107 -3.78 -9.65 2.66
N ILE A 108 -3.99 -8.97 1.53
CA ILE A 108 -2.95 -8.57 0.59
C ILE A 108 -3.17 -7.14 0.08
N ASN A 109 -2.11 -6.53 -0.42
CA ASN A 109 -2.18 -5.28 -1.16
C ASN A 109 -2.48 -5.55 -2.64
N SER A 110 -3.72 -5.38 -3.07
CA SER A 110 -4.18 -5.71 -4.43
C SER A 110 -3.47 -4.91 -5.54
N CYS A 111 -2.82 -3.79 -5.23
CA CYS A 111 -2.01 -3.03 -6.19
C CYS A 111 -0.69 -3.73 -6.57
N LEU A 112 -0.20 -4.68 -5.76
CA LEU A 112 1.02 -5.45 -6.03
C LEU A 112 0.73 -6.85 -6.57
N ALA A 113 -0.52 -7.24 -6.69
CA ALA A 113 -0.96 -8.54 -7.16
C ALA A 113 -1.48 -8.42 -8.60
N LEU A 114 -1.08 -9.32 -9.49
CA LEU A 114 -1.65 -9.41 -10.85
C LEU A 114 -2.93 -10.24 -10.81
N ALA A 115 -3.99 -9.76 -11.47
CA ALA A 115 -5.28 -10.45 -11.48
C ALA A 115 -5.18 -11.90 -11.97
N VAL A 116 -4.35 -12.14 -12.98
CA VAL A 116 -4.15 -13.48 -13.59
C VAL A 116 -3.54 -14.50 -12.63
N MET A 117 -2.81 -14.06 -11.59
CA MET A 117 -2.24 -14.95 -10.59
C MET A 117 -3.26 -15.47 -9.57
N HIS A 118 -4.47 -14.91 -9.59
CA HIS A 118 -5.54 -15.23 -8.63
C HIS A 118 -6.73 -15.95 -9.30
N ASP A 119 -6.49 -16.56 -10.47
CA ASP A 119 -7.52 -17.33 -11.18
C ASP A 119 -8.10 -18.42 -10.26
N GLY A 120 -9.43 -18.50 -10.19
CA GLY A 120 -10.17 -19.44 -9.34
C GLY A 120 -10.20 -19.11 -7.84
N GLN A 121 -9.41 -18.14 -7.35
CA GLN A 121 -9.33 -17.79 -5.93
C GLN A 121 -10.50 -16.94 -5.45
N ALA A 122 -10.77 -17.02 -4.14
CA ALA A 122 -11.82 -16.25 -3.48
C ALA A 122 -11.28 -14.86 -3.07
N ILE A 123 -11.86 -13.82 -3.64
CA ILE A 123 -11.51 -12.42 -3.35
C ILE A 123 -12.64 -11.81 -2.52
N THR A 124 -12.32 -11.29 -1.34
CA THR A 124 -13.26 -10.51 -0.53
C THR A 124 -12.82 -9.06 -0.49
N THR A 125 -13.71 -8.16 -0.87
CA THR A 125 -13.52 -6.71 -0.77
C THR A 125 -14.39 -6.16 0.37
N VAL A 126 -14.24 -4.87 0.69
CA VAL A 126 -15.03 -4.22 1.76
C VAL A 126 -16.54 -4.30 1.51
N GLU A 127 -16.97 -4.30 0.24
CA GLU A 127 -18.36 -4.45 -0.16
C GLU A 127 -18.91 -5.85 0.17
N GLY A 128 -18.06 -6.86 0.20
CA GLY A 128 -18.44 -8.25 0.48
C GLY A 128 -18.48 -8.61 1.98
N LEU A 129 -18.16 -7.68 2.87
CA LEU A 129 -18.22 -7.94 4.32
C LEU A 129 -19.64 -7.87 4.87
N ALA A 130 -20.45 -6.94 4.38
CA ALA A 130 -21.84 -6.78 4.79
C ALA A 130 -22.73 -7.90 4.24
N ARG A 131 -23.80 -8.24 4.95
CA ARG A 131 -24.84 -9.20 4.52
C ARG A 131 -26.15 -8.46 4.31
N GLY A 132 -26.45 -8.09 3.06
CA GLY A 132 -27.60 -7.24 2.76
C GLY A 132 -27.47 -5.88 3.44
N SER A 133 -28.43 -5.53 4.30
CA SER A 133 -28.42 -4.29 5.11
C SER A 133 -27.65 -4.40 6.42
N GLU A 134 -27.21 -5.59 6.82
CA GLU A 134 -26.48 -5.82 8.06
C GLU A 134 -24.98 -5.58 7.83
N LEU A 135 -24.43 -4.57 8.50
CA LEU A 135 -23.01 -4.27 8.47
C LEU A 135 -22.21 -5.34 9.21
N HIS A 136 -21.00 -5.61 8.71
CA HIS A 136 -20.06 -6.40 9.47
C HIS A 136 -19.69 -5.68 10.79
N PRO A 137 -19.48 -6.38 11.94
CA PRO A 137 -19.16 -5.75 13.22
C PRO A 137 -18.03 -4.72 13.16
N VAL A 138 -16.98 -4.97 12.38
CA VAL A 138 -15.90 -4.00 12.18
C VAL A 138 -16.39 -2.76 11.44
N GLN A 139 -17.26 -2.88 10.44
CA GLN A 139 -17.82 -1.73 9.74
C GLN A 139 -18.68 -0.88 10.67
N ALA A 140 -19.52 -1.52 11.49
CA ALA A 140 -20.35 -0.83 12.49
C ALA A 140 -19.49 -0.10 13.54
N ALA A 141 -18.45 -0.76 14.06
CA ALA A 141 -17.53 -0.15 15.03
C ALA A 141 -16.76 1.04 14.46
N PHE A 142 -16.40 1.04 13.18
CA PHE A 142 -15.77 2.19 12.54
C PHE A 142 -16.70 3.41 12.48
N ILE A 143 -18.02 3.20 12.37
CA ILE A 143 -19.02 4.27 12.43
C ILE A 143 -19.18 4.76 13.88
N GLU A 144 -19.32 3.83 14.82
CA GLU A 144 -19.57 4.14 16.25
C GLU A 144 -18.41 4.91 16.91
N HIS A 145 -17.16 4.62 16.51
CA HIS A 145 -15.97 5.18 17.12
C HIS A 145 -15.27 6.23 16.25
N ASP A 146 -15.94 6.79 15.24
CA ASP A 146 -15.37 7.77 14.31
C ASP A 146 -14.00 7.33 13.74
N GLY A 147 -13.89 6.06 13.35
CA GLY A 147 -12.67 5.45 12.81
C GLY A 147 -12.26 6.02 11.44
N PHE A 148 -12.85 7.11 10.99
CA PHE A 148 -12.56 7.75 9.70
C PHE A 148 -12.90 9.26 9.73
N GLN A 149 -12.29 10.00 8.78
CA GLN A 149 -12.65 11.40 8.50
C GLN A 149 -12.99 11.54 7.02
N CYS A 150 -11.99 11.56 6.11
CA CYS A 150 -12.27 11.64 4.68
C CYS A 150 -12.79 10.32 4.07
N GLY A 151 -12.68 9.20 4.77
CA GLY A 151 -13.15 7.89 4.35
C GLY A 151 -12.25 7.17 3.34
N TYR A 152 -11.19 7.81 2.81
CA TYR A 152 -10.44 7.25 1.69
C TYR A 152 -9.62 6.00 2.08
N CYS A 153 -8.95 5.98 3.23
CA CYS A 153 -8.22 4.80 3.71
C CYS A 153 -9.12 3.78 4.41
N THR A 154 -10.36 4.15 4.74
CA THR A 154 -11.26 3.37 5.59
C THR A 154 -11.52 1.96 5.08
N PRO A 155 -11.76 1.70 3.78
CA PRO A 155 -11.93 0.33 3.29
C PRO A 155 -10.74 -0.57 3.58
N GLY A 156 -9.52 -0.08 3.32
CA GLY A 156 -8.29 -0.82 3.63
C GLY A 156 -8.09 -1.04 5.13
N GLN A 157 -8.41 -0.04 5.96
CA GLN A 157 -8.35 -0.15 7.42
C GLN A 157 -9.33 -1.23 7.94
N ILE A 158 -10.57 -1.25 7.44
CA ILE A 158 -11.59 -2.24 7.78
C ILE A 158 -11.11 -3.64 7.38
N MET A 159 -10.63 -3.83 6.15
CA MET A 159 -10.15 -5.13 5.67
C MET A 159 -8.97 -5.64 6.52
N SER A 160 -8.03 -4.77 6.87
CA SER A 160 -6.92 -5.12 7.76
C SER A 160 -7.39 -5.43 9.19
N ALA A 161 -8.32 -4.65 9.73
CA ALA A 161 -8.87 -4.88 11.07
C ALA A 161 -9.57 -6.26 11.18
N VAL A 162 -10.35 -6.65 10.15
CA VAL A 162 -10.97 -7.99 10.08
C VAL A 162 -9.92 -9.09 10.16
N SER A 163 -8.79 -8.94 9.43
CA SER A 163 -7.70 -9.92 9.49
C SER A 163 -7.00 -9.92 10.84
N VAL A 164 -6.68 -8.75 11.40
CA VAL A 164 -6.01 -8.61 12.72
C VAL A 164 -6.81 -9.29 13.84
N ILE A 165 -8.13 -9.11 13.83
CA ILE A 165 -9.02 -9.77 14.79
C ILE A 165 -9.04 -11.29 14.56
N LYS A 166 -9.18 -11.73 13.30
CA LYS A 166 -9.20 -13.17 12.95
C LYS A 166 -7.87 -13.86 13.27
N GLU A 167 -6.76 -13.18 13.10
CA GLU A 167 -5.40 -13.67 13.36
C GLU A 167 -5.09 -13.68 14.88
N GLY A 168 -5.95 -13.10 15.72
CA GLY A 168 -5.77 -13.05 17.18
C GLY A 168 -4.83 -11.94 17.67
N HIS A 169 -4.53 -10.95 16.83
CA HIS A 169 -3.59 -9.86 17.11
C HIS A 169 -4.31 -8.56 17.55
N ALA A 170 -5.37 -8.71 18.32
CA ALA A 170 -6.16 -7.59 18.82
C ALA A 170 -6.29 -7.57 20.37
N GLY A 171 -5.36 -8.22 21.07
CA GLY A 171 -5.39 -8.35 22.52
C GLY A 171 -5.02 -7.08 23.29
N THR A 172 -4.12 -6.27 22.73
CA THR A 172 -3.63 -5.03 23.35
C THR A 172 -3.58 -3.88 22.36
N ASP A 173 -3.60 -2.64 22.88
CA ASP A 173 -3.48 -1.43 22.05
C ASP A 173 -2.16 -1.40 21.25
N ALA A 174 -1.07 -1.87 21.83
CA ALA A 174 0.24 -1.91 21.18
C ALA A 174 0.23 -2.92 20.03
N GLU A 175 -0.35 -4.10 20.24
CA GLU A 175 -0.48 -5.14 19.23
C GLU A 175 -1.36 -4.68 18.07
N ILE A 176 -2.52 -4.08 18.35
CA ILE A 176 -3.38 -3.52 17.29
C ILE A 176 -2.62 -2.48 16.46
N ARG A 177 -1.89 -1.55 17.09
CA ARG A 177 -1.11 -0.54 16.36
C ARG A 177 -0.04 -1.17 15.48
N GLU A 178 0.66 -2.18 15.97
CA GLU A 178 1.69 -2.89 15.23
C GLU A 178 1.09 -3.57 14.00
N TRP A 179 0.05 -4.40 14.19
CA TRP A 179 -0.54 -5.18 13.11
C TRP A 179 -1.37 -4.36 12.12
N MET A 180 -1.79 -3.16 12.51
CA MET A 180 -2.45 -2.17 11.64
C MET A 180 -1.47 -1.20 10.96
N SER A 181 -0.18 -1.22 11.28
CA SER A 181 0.82 -0.25 10.85
C SER A 181 1.00 -0.14 9.32
N GLY A 182 0.67 -1.21 8.58
CA GLY A 182 0.67 -1.22 7.12
C GLY A 182 -0.42 -0.37 6.45
N ASN A 183 -1.35 0.20 7.24
CA ASN A 183 -2.46 1.00 6.73
C ASN A 183 -2.35 2.46 7.18
N LEU A 184 -2.07 3.37 6.22
CA LEU A 184 -1.86 4.78 6.50
C LEU A 184 -3.16 5.58 6.45
N CYS A 185 -3.37 6.45 7.45
CA CYS A 185 -4.44 7.44 7.47
C CYS A 185 -3.86 8.86 7.45
N ARG A 186 -4.04 9.60 6.34
CA ARG A 186 -3.52 10.97 6.21
C ARG A 186 -4.25 11.97 7.11
N CYS A 187 -5.49 11.69 7.49
CA CYS A 187 -6.28 12.50 8.43
C CYS A 187 -5.86 12.29 9.89
N GLY A 188 -5.08 11.25 10.20
CA GLY A 188 -4.64 10.95 11.55
C GLY A 188 -5.69 10.32 12.47
N CYS A 189 -6.71 9.63 11.92
CA CYS A 189 -7.78 9.01 12.69
C CYS A 189 -7.36 7.76 13.49
N TYR A 190 -6.08 7.58 13.78
CA TYR A 190 -5.55 6.35 14.40
C TYR A 190 -6.17 6.02 15.76
N ASN A 191 -6.54 7.02 16.56
CA ASN A 191 -7.19 6.76 17.84
C ASN A 191 -8.60 6.21 17.67
N GLY A 192 -9.38 6.76 16.73
CA GLY A 192 -10.71 6.24 16.37
C GLY A 192 -10.63 4.84 15.75
N ILE A 193 -9.65 4.61 14.86
CA ILE A 193 -9.40 3.29 14.27
C ILE A 193 -9.06 2.25 15.35
N LEU A 194 -8.19 2.60 16.31
CA LEU A 194 -7.87 1.74 17.44
C LEU A 194 -9.11 1.41 18.28
N ALA A 195 -9.89 2.42 18.62
CA ALA A 195 -11.14 2.25 19.37
C ALA A 195 -12.14 1.35 18.62
N ALA A 196 -12.28 1.53 17.30
CA ALA A 196 -13.12 0.71 16.45
C ALA A 196 -12.69 -0.77 16.43
N VAL A 197 -11.40 -1.06 16.31
CA VAL A 197 -10.89 -2.43 16.36
C VAL A 197 -11.19 -3.06 17.71
N LYS A 198 -10.96 -2.37 18.83
CA LYS A 198 -11.27 -2.85 20.19
C LYS A 198 -12.77 -3.09 20.38
N GLY A 199 -13.61 -2.16 19.92
CA GLY A 199 -15.08 -2.32 19.97
C GLY A 199 -15.55 -3.56 19.20
N ALA A 200 -15.00 -3.81 18.01
CA ALA A 200 -15.32 -4.96 17.20
C ALA A 200 -14.91 -6.29 17.86
N VAL A 201 -13.77 -6.34 18.56
CA VAL A 201 -13.35 -7.54 19.34
C VAL A 201 -14.36 -7.88 20.42
N SER A 202 -14.79 -6.88 21.20
CA SER A 202 -15.76 -7.08 22.26
C SER A 202 -17.09 -7.63 21.73
N TYR A 203 -17.55 -7.13 20.59
CA TYR A 203 -18.77 -7.61 19.93
C TYR A 203 -18.66 -9.06 19.43
N THR A 204 -17.52 -9.45 18.86
CA THR A 204 -17.30 -10.82 18.36
C THR A 204 -17.24 -11.84 19.51
N HIS A 205 -16.69 -11.48 20.65
CA HIS A 205 -16.67 -12.32 21.84
C HIS A 205 -18.07 -12.55 22.43
N LEU A 206 -18.90 -11.52 22.49
CA LEU A 206 -20.29 -11.63 22.99
C LEU A 206 -21.11 -12.59 22.11
N ARG A 207 -21.06 -12.45 20.78
CA ARG A 207 -21.78 -13.36 19.88
C ARG A 207 -21.28 -14.82 19.93
N ALA A 208 -19.99 -15.04 20.16
CA ALA A 208 -19.45 -16.39 20.31
C ALA A 208 -19.97 -17.09 21.57
N HIS A 209 -20.41 -16.36 22.59
CA HIS A 209 -21.05 -16.92 23.78
C HIS A 209 -22.54 -17.20 23.58
N GLU A 210 -23.24 -16.38 22.79
CA GLU A 210 -24.68 -16.58 22.52
C GLU A 210 -24.95 -17.82 21.68
N THR A 211 -24.07 -18.21 20.76
CA THR A 211 -24.22 -19.41 19.91
C THR A 211 -23.83 -20.73 20.59
N ARG A 212 -23.38 -20.70 21.85
CA ARG A 212 -23.05 -21.91 22.64
C ARG A 212 -24.18 -22.52 23.45
N HIS A 213 -25.36 -21.90 23.39
CA HIS A 213 -26.52 -22.32 24.21
C HIS A 213 -27.67 -22.91 23.38
N ASP A 214 -27.43 -23.28 22.10
CA ASP A 214 -28.40 -24.03 21.27
C ASP A 214 -27.94 -25.48 21.03
#